data_54b6fa57e6959d9c024c2a3b693faffc
#
_entry.id   54b6fa57e6959d9c024c2a3b693faffc
#
_cell.length_a   1.000
_cell.length_b   1.000
_cell.length_c   1.000
_cell.angle_alpha   90.00
_cell.angle_beta   90.00
_cell.angle_gamma   90.00
#
_symmetry.space_group_name_H-M   'P 1'
#
loop_
_entity.id
_entity.type
_entity.pdbx_description
1 polymer ?
#
loop_
_entity_poly.entity_id
_entity_poly.type
_entity_poly.pdbx_seq_one_letter_code
_entity_poly.pdbx_strand_id
1 'polypeptide(L)'
;MNYFFHFILLILSFSLCCSEKNVNTRHNILFIFADDLSYEAIGGLGHPLVKTPNIDRLIKKGTTYSHAYNMGGWNGAICVASRAMLISGRSIWRAQEMAQKWRDQDSLAFTQTWPKLMESAGYDTYMTGKWHVQAKAGSIFQTAANIRPGMPGHLYDFQKVNKYIEEQGYNPKTWSDVMPAGYNRPLSENDNSWSPTDSSFGGFWEGGIHWSEVIANDALGFMDSAQKSSHPFFMYLAFNAPHDHRQSPQKYIDMYPLESIDIPENWLEEYPYKDSIGCSPSLRDEALAPFPRTSLAIKTHLQEYYAIISHMDDQIGKILEKLSISENAENTYIIFTADHGLSVGHHGLIGKQNMYDHSMRVPFTISGPGIPQGKVSPSEIYLQDAMATSLEIAGVEKPDFIDFKSLMNDIKGIDNQASRDPILGYYTNDQRMIRKNGFKLIVYPRVPKLRLFLIDDDPLEMNDLSNEKEHESIIKEMLDELILSQKEMGDNLILDRLDYL
;
A
#
# COMPACT_ATOMS: atom_id res chain seq x y z
N MET A 1 -25.57 -19.53 -91.97
CA MET A 1 -25.71 -18.14 -91.46
C MET A 1 -25.98 -18.21 -89.97
N ASN A 2 -24.93 -18.26 -89.18
CA ASN A 2 -24.98 -18.43 -87.69
C ASN A 2 -24.58 -17.14 -87.04
N TYR A 3 -25.47 -16.53 -86.27
CA TYR A 3 -25.19 -15.39 -85.45
C TYR A 3 -24.74 -15.86 -84.02
N PHE A 4 -23.49 -15.53 -83.61
CA PHE A 4 -22.99 -15.75 -82.29
C PHE A 4 -23.29 -14.51 -81.47
N PHE A 5 -24.10 -14.63 -80.39
CA PHE A 5 -24.32 -13.60 -79.41
C PHE A 5 -23.28 -13.74 -78.33
N HIS A 6 -22.44 -12.71 -78.17
CA HIS A 6 -21.51 -12.60 -77.03
C HIS A 6 -22.22 -11.90 -75.87
N PHE A 7 -22.42 -12.59 -74.77
CA PHE A 7 -22.89 -12.04 -73.51
C PHE A 7 -21.65 -11.60 -72.71
N ILE A 8 -21.42 -10.28 -72.53
CA ILE A 8 -20.38 -9.75 -71.65
C ILE A 8 -20.98 -9.66 -70.25
N LEU A 9 -20.49 -10.51 -69.34
CA LEU A 9 -20.82 -10.47 -67.91
C LEU A 9 -19.92 -9.43 -67.22
N LEU A 10 -20.48 -8.28 -66.81
CA LEU A 10 -19.81 -7.26 -66.03
C LEU A 10 -19.84 -7.69 -64.56
N ILE A 11 -18.72 -8.18 -64.00
CA ILE A 11 -18.57 -8.48 -62.59
C ILE A 11 -18.19 -7.17 -61.88
N LEU A 12 -19.15 -6.53 -61.19
CA LEU A 12 -18.88 -5.44 -60.26
C LEU A 12 -18.26 -6.02 -58.99
N SER A 13 -16.96 -5.90 -58.84
CA SER A 13 -16.26 -6.17 -57.57
C SER A 13 -16.56 -5.03 -56.60
N PHE A 14 -17.46 -5.29 -55.64
CA PHE A 14 -17.58 -4.41 -54.46
C PHE A 14 -16.41 -4.73 -53.53
N SER A 15 -15.39 -3.88 -53.59
CA SER A 15 -14.36 -3.83 -52.54
C SER A 15 -14.99 -3.24 -51.28
N LEU A 16 -15.39 -4.11 -50.33
CA LEU A 16 -15.62 -3.68 -48.97
C LEU A 16 -14.28 -3.20 -48.43
N CYS A 17 -14.10 -1.91 -48.35
CA CYS A 17 -13.06 -1.26 -47.58
C CYS A 17 -13.43 -1.44 -46.09
N CYS A 18 -13.09 -2.60 -45.49
CA CYS A 18 -13.02 -2.69 -44.05
C CYS A 18 -11.92 -1.71 -43.61
N SER A 19 -12.32 -0.55 -43.13
CA SER A 19 -11.46 0.28 -42.31
C SER A 19 -11.09 -0.57 -41.10
N GLU A 20 -9.91 -1.21 -41.12
CA GLU A 20 -9.30 -1.72 -39.91
C GLU A 20 -9.18 -0.51 -38.97
N LYS A 21 -10.07 -0.45 -37.98
CA LYS A 21 -9.81 0.37 -36.81
C LYS A 21 -8.44 -0.10 -36.31
N ASN A 22 -7.44 0.76 -36.37
CA ASN A 22 -6.18 0.55 -35.67
C ASN A 22 -6.55 0.31 -34.20
N VAL A 23 -6.73 -0.96 -33.86
CA VAL A 23 -6.92 -1.37 -32.47
C VAL A 23 -5.61 -1.03 -31.80
N ASN A 24 -5.63 -0.02 -30.96
CA ASN A 24 -4.51 0.34 -30.12
C ASN A 24 -4.15 -0.92 -29.32
N THR A 25 -3.04 -1.57 -29.66
CA THR A 25 -2.61 -2.85 -29.08
C THR A 25 -2.10 -2.69 -27.64
N ARG A 26 -2.09 -1.46 -27.12
CA ARG A 26 -1.65 -1.17 -25.75
C ARG A 26 -2.79 -1.38 -24.77
N HIS A 27 -2.44 -1.98 -23.65
CA HIS A 27 -3.40 -2.30 -22.58
C HIS A 27 -3.59 -1.11 -21.64
N ASN A 28 -4.80 -0.94 -21.14
CA ASN A 28 -5.09 0.00 -20.06
C ASN A 28 -4.55 -0.51 -18.73
N ILE A 29 -4.27 0.41 -17.81
CA ILE A 29 -3.80 0.09 -16.47
C ILE A 29 -4.66 0.83 -15.46
N LEU A 30 -5.30 0.06 -14.58
CA LEU A 30 -6.05 0.52 -13.42
C LEU A 30 -5.26 0.15 -12.16
N PHE A 31 -4.66 1.13 -11.51
CA PHE A 31 -3.94 0.97 -10.26
C PHE A 31 -4.81 1.43 -9.08
N ILE A 32 -5.17 0.50 -8.21
CA ILE A 32 -5.99 0.74 -7.01
C ILE A 32 -5.07 0.62 -5.80
N PHE A 33 -4.98 1.67 -5.01
CA PHE A 33 -4.01 1.82 -3.94
C PHE A 33 -4.68 2.16 -2.62
N ALA A 34 -4.56 1.28 -1.63
CA ALA A 34 -5.05 1.50 -0.27
C ALA A 34 -3.97 2.14 0.61
N ASP A 35 -4.36 2.64 1.78
CA ASP A 35 -3.51 3.29 2.76
C ASP A 35 -3.64 2.58 4.11
N ASP A 36 -2.55 2.05 4.68
CA ASP A 36 -2.55 1.30 5.94
C ASP A 36 -3.28 -0.06 5.87
N LEU A 37 -3.23 -0.78 4.74
CA LEU A 37 -3.92 -2.06 4.60
C LEU A 37 -2.98 -3.25 4.74
N SER A 38 -3.11 -3.99 5.84
CA SER A 38 -2.36 -5.22 6.10
C SER A 38 -2.77 -6.34 5.15
N TYR A 39 -1.81 -7.19 4.76
CA TYR A 39 -2.07 -8.38 3.97
C TYR A 39 -3.16 -9.26 4.58
N GLU A 40 -3.08 -9.48 5.87
CA GLU A 40 -3.99 -10.35 6.63
C GLU A 40 -5.41 -9.81 6.77
N ALA A 41 -5.64 -8.51 6.54
CA ALA A 41 -6.95 -7.87 6.73
C ALA A 41 -7.89 -8.00 5.51
N ILE A 42 -7.74 -9.06 4.71
CA ILE A 42 -8.55 -9.33 3.51
C ILE A 42 -9.16 -10.73 3.60
N GLY A 43 -10.48 -10.84 3.38
CA GLY A 43 -11.20 -12.10 3.44
C GLY A 43 -10.65 -13.16 2.48
N GLY A 44 -10.39 -12.80 1.23
CA GLY A 44 -9.83 -13.69 0.20
C GLY A 44 -8.39 -14.14 0.46
N LEU A 45 -7.68 -13.51 1.41
CA LEU A 45 -6.35 -13.89 1.87
C LEU A 45 -6.36 -14.66 3.20
N GLY A 46 -7.55 -15.00 3.71
CA GLY A 46 -7.72 -15.90 4.85
C GLY A 46 -8.27 -15.25 6.12
N HIS A 47 -8.55 -13.94 6.14
CA HIS A 47 -9.14 -13.32 7.34
C HIS A 47 -10.55 -13.87 7.59
N PRO A 48 -10.85 -14.40 8.80
CA PRO A 48 -12.12 -15.08 9.06
C PRO A 48 -13.34 -14.17 9.10
N LEU A 49 -13.17 -12.91 9.51
CA LEU A 49 -14.27 -11.96 9.73
C LEU A 49 -14.42 -10.92 8.62
N VAL A 50 -13.32 -10.33 8.14
CA VAL A 50 -13.36 -9.18 7.20
C VAL A 50 -14.04 -9.56 5.89
N LYS A 51 -14.98 -8.72 5.44
CA LYS A 51 -15.76 -8.93 4.21
C LYS A 51 -15.23 -8.02 3.10
N THR A 52 -14.59 -8.63 2.11
CA THR A 52 -13.99 -7.95 0.96
C THR A 52 -14.34 -8.64 -0.36
N PRO A 53 -15.63 -8.86 -0.66
CA PRO A 53 -16.06 -9.70 -1.79
C PRO A 53 -15.55 -9.18 -3.15
N ASN A 54 -15.30 -7.89 -3.31
CA ASN A 54 -14.83 -7.31 -4.55
C ASN A 54 -13.33 -7.46 -4.74
N ILE A 55 -12.53 -7.24 -3.68
CA ILE A 55 -11.10 -7.55 -3.67
C ILE A 55 -10.88 -9.05 -3.81
N ASP A 56 -11.69 -9.89 -3.13
CA ASP A 56 -11.64 -11.36 -3.25
C ASP A 56 -11.88 -11.82 -4.70
N ARG A 57 -12.74 -11.09 -5.44
CA ARG A 57 -12.97 -11.35 -6.87
C ARG A 57 -11.73 -11.01 -7.70
N LEU A 58 -10.99 -9.94 -7.39
CA LEU A 58 -9.70 -9.64 -8.05
C LEU A 58 -8.68 -10.73 -7.78
N ILE A 59 -8.57 -11.20 -6.53
CA ILE A 59 -7.68 -12.30 -6.12
C ILE A 59 -7.99 -13.56 -6.94
N LYS A 60 -9.27 -13.91 -7.09
CA LYS A 60 -9.69 -15.07 -7.88
C LYS A 60 -9.42 -14.93 -9.37
N LYS A 61 -9.44 -13.71 -9.91
CA LYS A 61 -9.24 -13.42 -11.33
C LYS A 61 -7.78 -13.14 -11.71
N GLY A 62 -6.86 -13.08 -10.74
CA GLY A 62 -5.49 -12.68 -10.96
C GLY A 62 -4.45 -13.59 -10.32
N THR A 63 -3.23 -13.12 -10.34
CA THR A 63 -2.09 -13.63 -9.57
C THR A 63 -1.89 -12.76 -8.35
N THR A 64 -1.84 -13.37 -7.18
CA THR A 64 -1.61 -12.69 -5.89
C THR A 64 -0.24 -13.09 -5.35
N TYR A 65 0.53 -12.11 -4.88
CA TYR A 65 1.81 -12.35 -4.22
C TYR A 65 1.59 -12.45 -2.72
N SER A 66 1.97 -13.58 -2.14
CA SER A 66 1.83 -13.80 -0.70
C SER A 66 2.87 -13.02 0.12
N HIS A 67 3.94 -12.55 -0.50
CA HIS A 67 5.07 -11.89 0.13
C HIS A 67 5.43 -10.59 -0.60
N ALA A 68 4.51 -9.62 -0.55
CA ALA A 68 4.77 -8.27 -1.07
C ALA A 68 5.07 -7.33 0.11
N TYR A 69 6.15 -6.57 0.02
CA TYR A 69 6.66 -5.76 1.11
C TYR A 69 6.78 -4.28 0.74
N ASN A 70 6.65 -3.43 1.76
CA ASN A 70 7.16 -2.07 1.73
C ASN A 70 8.63 -2.06 2.21
N MET A 71 9.40 -1.06 1.80
CA MET A 71 10.79 -0.88 2.24
C MET A 71 10.90 -0.03 3.52
N GLY A 72 9.79 0.46 4.10
CA GLY A 72 9.76 1.29 5.29
C GLY A 72 9.79 2.80 5.01
N GLY A 73 10.42 3.60 5.89
CA GLY A 73 10.39 5.04 5.76
C GLY A 73 11.54 5.78 6.46
N TRP A 74 11.92 6.91 5.89
CA TRP A 74 12.94 7.82 6.44
C TRP A 74 12.39 8.79 7.50
N ASN A 75 11.08 8.74 7.76
CA ASN A 75 10.40 9.54 8.80
C ASN A 75 9.17 8.79 9.32
N GLY A 76 8.49 9.35 10.34
CA GLY A 76 7.30 8.75 10.95
C GLY A 76 6.11 8.56 10.01
N ALA A 77 6.02 9.33 8.92
CA ALA A 77 5.00 9.17 7.90
C ALA A 77 5.48 8.18 6.81
N ILE A 78 5.45 6.89 7.09
CA ILE A 78 5.92 5.83 6.17
C ILE A 78 5.24 5.93 4.79
N CYS A 79 3.96 6.30 4.75
CA CYS A 79 3.23 6.50 3.49
C CYS A 79 3.88 7.54 2.55
N VAL A 80 4.52 8.60 3.09
CA VAL A 80 5.29 9.57 2.28
C VAL A 80 6.44 8.87 1.56
N ALA A 81 7.19 8.05 2.28
CA ALA A 81 8.34 7.33 1.74
C ALA A 81 7.89 6.29 0.71
N SER A 82 6.91 5.45 1.06
CA SER A 82 6.38 4.41 0.18
C SER A 82 5.86 4.99 -1.14
N ARG A 83 5.06 6.06 -1.07
CA ARG A 83 4.51 6.73 -2.27
C ARG A 83 5.58 7.42 -3.09
N ALA A 84 6.59 8.01 -2.46
CA ALA A 84 7.73 8.59 -3.18
C ALA A 84 8.56 7.52 -3.90
N MET A 85 8.82 6.36 -3.26
CA MET A 85 9.46 5.21 -3.89
C MET A 85 8.66 4.71 -5.10
N LEU A 86 7.34 4.54 -4.93
CA LEU A 86 6.45 4.06 -5.99
C LEU A 86 6.43 5.02 -7.20
N ILE A 87 6.30 6.32 -6.95
CA ILE A 87 6.18 7.33 -8.04
C ILE A 87 7.52 7.58 -8.74
N SER A 88 8.65 7.44 -8.03
CA SER A 88 9.98 7.66 -8.61
C SER A 88 10.63 6.38 -9.15
N GLY A 89 10.15 5.20 -8.75
CA GLY A 89 10.78 3.92 -9.06
C GLY A 89 12.11 3.70 -8.33
N ARG A 90 12.41 4.48 -7.29
CA ARG A 90 13.69 4.46 -6.57
C ARG A 90 13.53 3.85 -5.19
N SER A 91 14.59 3.18 -4.75
CA SER A 91 14.72 2.68 -3.38
C SER A 91 14.72 3.81 -2.36
N ILE A 92 14.54 3.48 -1.09
CA ILE A 92 14.20 4.42 -0.01
C ILE A 92 15.05 5.70 0.03
N TRP A 93 16.39 5.61 0.06
CA TRP A 93 17.24 6.80 0.20
C TRP A 93 17.31 7.61 -1.09
N ARG A 94 17.32 6.96 -2.24
CA ARG A 94 17.23 7.61 -3.55
C ARG A 94 15.88 8.29 -3.77
N ALA A 95 14.80 7.70 -3.24
CA ALA A 95 13.48 8.32 -3.26
C ALA A 95 13.39 9.53 -2.31
N GLN A 96 14.11 9.50 -1.17
CA GLN A 96 14.23 10.66 -0.28
C GLN A 96 14.92 11.84 -0.98
N GLU A 97 16.00 11.60 -1.71
CA GLU A 97 16.66 12.62 -2.53
C GLU A 97 15.71 13.17 -3.61
N MET A 98 14.95 12.29 -4.25
CA MET A 98 13.97 12.68 -5.26
C MET A 98 12.85 13.55 -4.66
N ALA A 99 12.37 13.20 -3.47
CA ALA A 99 11.39 13.99 -2.74
C ALA A 99 11.92 15.40 -2.43
N GLN A 100 13.23 15.55 -2.15
CA GLN A 100 13.85 16.86 -1.99
C GLN A 100 13.88 17.63 -3.32
N LYS A 101 14.29 17.01 -4.42
CA LYS A 101 14.28 17.63 -5.75
C LYS A 101 12.89 18.13 -6.17
N TRP A 102 11.83 17.39 -5.84
CA TRP A 102 10.46 17.85 -6.09
C TRP A 102 10.08 19.07 -5.23
N ARG A 103 10.52 19.15 -3.96
CA ARG A 103 10.34 20.34 -3.14
C ARG A 103 11.08 21.56 -3.73
N ASP A 104 12.27 21.32 -4.28
CA ASP A 104 13.12 22.34 -4.88
C ASP A 104 12.66 22.70 -6.31
N GLN A 105 11.54 22.12 -6.79
CA GLN A 105 10.97 22.37 -8.11
C GLN A 105 11.91 22.03 -9.27
N ASP A 106 12.75 21.00 -9.12
CA ASP A 106 13.60 20.49 -10.19
C ASP A 106 12.74 19.91 -11.33
N SER A 107 12.78 20.57 -12.50
CA SER A 107 11.96 20.20 -13.64
C SER A 107 12.28 18.81 -14.19
N LEU A 108 13.53 18.36 -14.12
CA LEU A 108 13.94 17.03 -14.57
C LEU A 108 13.36 15.95 -13.61
N ALA A 109 13.33 16.24 -12.31
CA ALA A 109 12.76 15.32 -11.34
C ALA A 109 11.26 15.02 -11.59
N PHE A 110 10.50 16.00 -12.12
CA PHE A 110 9.10 15.79 -12.48
C PHE A 110 8.94 14.84 -13.68
N THR A 111 9.84 14.88 -14.66
CA THR A 111 9.76 13.99 -15.84
C THR A 111 10.10 12.53 -15.52
N GLN A 112 10.81 12.27 -14.41
CA GLN A 112 11.24 10.96 -13.97
C GLN A 112 10.23 10.31 -13.00
N THR A 113 8.93 10.52 -13.24
CA THR A 113 7.85 9.97 -12.42
C THR A 113 7.03 8.96 -13.23
N TRP A 114 6.48 7.98 -12.54
CA TRP A 114 5.65 6.94 -13.18
C TRP A 114 4.58 7.51 -14.12
N PRO A 115 3.74 8.49 -13.72
CA PRO A 115 2.74 9.06 -14.63
C PRO A 115 3.33 9.73 -15.87
N LYS A 116 4.48 10.40 -15.73
CA LYS A 116 5.14 11.05 -16.87
C LYS A 116 5.77 10.05 -17.85
N LEU A 117 6.27 8.94 -17.36
CA LEU A 117 6.72 7.85 -18.23
C LEU A 117 5.55 7.22 -18.99
N MET A 118 4.40 7.02 -18.32
CA MET A 118 3.17 6.54 -18.97
C MET A 118 2.65 7.56 -20.00
N GLU A 119 2.62 8.85 -19.66
CA GLU A 119 2.25 9.92 -20.60
C GLU A 119 3.15 9.93 -21.83
N SER A 120 4.47 9.79 -21.64
CA SER A 120 5.44 9.72 -22.75
C SER A 120 5.24 8.48 -23.64
N ALA A 121 4.64 7.43 -23.09
CA ALA A 121 4.22 6.23 -23.83
C ALA A 121 2.85 6.40 -24.53
N GLY A 122 2.23 7.57 -24.45
CA GLY A 122 0.95 7.87 -25.09
C GLY A 122 -0.28 7.43 -24.31
N TYR A 123 -0.17 7.30 -22.98
CA TYR A 123 -1.30 7.06 -22.10
C TYR A 123 -1.96 8.36 -21.66
N ASP A 124 -3.28 8.35 -21.52
CA ASP A 124 -4.00 9.37 -20.77
C ASP A 124 -3.88 9.02 -19.28
N THR A 125 -3.42 9.96 -18.45
CA THR A 125 -3.09 9.72 -17.06
C THR A 125 -4.07 10.42 -16.12
N TYR A 126 -4.64 9.64 -15.17
CA TYR A 126 -5.67 10.10 -14.24
C TYR A 126 -5.27 9.79 -12.79
N MET A 127 -5.61 10.71 -11.88
CA MET A 127 -5.35 10.54 -10.44
C MET A 127 -6.49 11.12 -9.60
N THR A 128 -6.91 10.38 -8.57
CA THR A 128 -7.79 10.87 -7.51
C THR A 128 -7.41 10.28 -6.15
N GLY A 129 -7.72 11.01 -5.07
CA GLY A 129 -7.55 10.58 -3.69
C GLY A 129 -6.23 10.97 -3.05
N LYS A 130 -5.73 10.13 -2.13
CA LYS A 130 -4.53 10.40 -1.33
C LYS A 130 -3.27 10.49 -2.19
N TRP A 131 -2.62 11.64 -2.12
CA TRP A 131 -1.38 11.85 -2.85
C TRP A 131 -0.13 11.68 -1.97
N HIS A 132 0.06 12.55 -1.02
CA HIS A 132 1.11 12.53 0.00
C HIS A 132 2.55 12.46 -0.55
N VAL A 133 2.77 12.92 -1.79
CA VAL A 133 4.07 13.04 -2.45
C VAL A 133 4.42 14.52 -2.60
N GLN A 134 5.71 14.87 -2.54
CA GLN A 134 6.20 16.24 -2.57
C GLN A 134 6.07 16.94 -3.93
N ALA A 135 5.85 16.19 -5.00
CA ALA A 135 5.44 16.73 -6.29
C ALA A 135 3.93 17.01 -6.31
N LYS A 136 3.49 18.13 -6.93
CA LYS A 136 2.06 18.38 -7.11
C LYS A 136 1.47 17.38 -8.11
N ALA A 137 0.38 16.71 -7.76
CA ALA A 137 -0.27 15.72 -8.63
C ALA A 137 -0.61 16.29 -10.02
N GLY A 138 -1.20 17.50 -10.09
CA GLY A 138 -1.51 18.17 -11.35
C GLY A 138 -0.31 18.61 -12.19
N SER A 139 0.93 18.47 -11.69
CA SER A 139 2.14 18.71 -12.47
C SER A 139 2.63 17.45 -13.19
N ILE A 140 2.16 16.27 -12.79
CA ILE A 140 2.65 14.98 -13.30
C ILE A 140 1.56 14.09 -13.89
N PHE A 141 0.28 14.29 -13.52
CA PHE A 141 -0.87 13.69 -14.20
C PHE A 141 -1.56 14.72 -15.10
N GLN A 142 -2.10 14.26 -16.22
CA GLN A 142 -2.90 15.10 -17.11
C GLN A 142 -4.26 15.48 -16.49
N THR A 143 -4.86 14.53 -15.76
CA THR A 143 -6.11 14.74 -15.03
C THR A 143 -5.91 14.37 -13.58
N ALA A 144 -6.09 15.33 -12.67
CA ALA A 144 -6.01 15.13 -11.23
C ALA A 144 -7.25 15.76 -10.56
N ALA A 145 -8.06 14.94 -9.89
CA ALA A 145 -9.29 15.35 -9.23
C ALA A 145 -9.26 15.00 -7.77
N ASN A 146 -9.92 15.80 -6.92
CA ASN A 146 -10.10 15.54 -5.49
C ASN A 146 -8.83 15.04 -4.77
N ILE A 147 -7.70 15.70 -5.05
CA ILE A 147 -6.42 15.36 -4.45
C ILE A 147 -6.47 15.57 -2.94
N ARG A 148 -6.18 14.50 -2.19
CA ARG A 148 -6.29 14.49 -0.74
C ARG A 148 -4.93 14.46 -0.06
N PRO A 149 -4.79 15.12 1.11
CA PRO A 149 -3.62 14.98 1.96
C PRO A 149 -3.54 13.58 2.60
N GLY A 150 -2.50 13.35 3.39
CA GLY A 150 -2.37 12.13 4.19
C GLY A 150 -3.53 11.92 5.15
N MET A 151 -4.01 12.99 5.77
CA MET A 151 -5.08 12.99 6.77
C MET A 151 -6.01 14.18 6.55
N PRO A 152 -7.28 14.09 7.01
CA PRO A 152 -8.17 15.22 7.06
C PRO A 152 -7.69 16.26 8.07
N GLY A 153 -7.56 17.51 7.66
CA GLY A 153 -7.43 18.68 8.50
C GLY A 153 -6.27 18.67 9.52
N HIS A 154 -6.36 19.55 10.51
CA HIS A 154 -5.36 19.73 11.56
C HIS A 154 -5.74 18.94 12.82
N LEU A 155 -5.81 17.63 12.69
CA LEU A 155 -6.31 16.79 13.76
C LEU A 155 -5.28 16.49 14.85
N TYR A 156 -3.98 16.76 14.64
CA TYR A 156 -2.94 16.47 15.62
C TYR A 156 -1.84 17.54 15.61
N ASP A 157 -1.76 18.32 16.67
CA ASP A 157 -0.67 19.29 16.90
C ASP A 157 0.49 18.61 17.64
N PHE A 158 1.46 18.12 16.87
CA PHE A 158 2.62 17.40 17.40
C PHE A 158 3.39 18.18 18.46
N GLN A 159 3.60 19.47 18.27
CA GLN A 159 4.42 20.27 19.21
C GLN A 159 3.72 20.41 20.55
N LYS A 160 2.41 20.73 20.51
CA LYS A 160 1.60 20.90 21.70
C LYS A 160 1.45 19.59 22.46
N VAL A 161 1.10 18.52 21.74
CA VAL A 161 0.83 17.20 22.33
C VAL A 161 2.11 16.62 22.94
N ASN A 162 3.20 16.59 22.19
CA ASN A 162 4.46 16.02 22.67
C ASN A 162 5.01 16.79 23.89
N LYS A 163 4.98 18.12 23.85
CA LYS A 163 5.38 18.95 24.97
C LYS A 163 4.57 18.66 26.23
N TYR A 164 3.24 18.54 26.08
CA TYR A 164 2.37 18.24 27.21
C TYR A 164 2.63 16.84 27.77
N ILE A 165 2.75 15.83 26.91
CA ILE A 165 3.06 14.45 27.33
C ILE A 165 4.37 14.41 28.10
N GLU A 166 5.41 15.10 27.63
CA GLU A 166 6.70 15.17 28.28
C GLU A 166 6.61 15.86 29.66
N GLU A 167 5.94 17.04 29.75
CA GLU A 167 5.74 17.79 30.98
C GLU A 167 4.96 17.03 32.06
N GLN A 168 4.01 16.17 31.63
CA GLN A 168 3.19 15.32 32.52
C GLN A 168 3.83 13.96 32.84
N GLY A 169 5.07 13.72 32.39
CA GLY A 169 5.79 12.48 32.63
C GLY A 169 5.13 11.25 32.02
N TYR A 170 4.54 11.39 30.85
CA TYR A 170 3.87 10.30 30.10
C TYR A 170 2.68 9.68 30.84
N ASN A 171 1.96 10.43 31.67
CA ASN A 171 0.75 9.97 32.35
C ASN A 171 -0.47 9.98 31.40
N PRO A 172 -0.94 8.83 30.87
CA PRO A 172 -2.02 8.80 29.88
C PRO A 172 -3.37 9.32 30.42
N LYS A 173 -3.56 9.39 31.73
CA LYS A 173 -4.81 9.89 32.33
C LYS A 173 -5.03 11.39 32.11
N THR A 174 -3.96 12.12 31.83
CA THR A 174 -4.00 13.58 31.59
C THR A 174 -4.00 13.93 30.11
N TRP A 175 -3.83 12.96 29.22
CA TRP A 175 -3.71 13.21 27.77
C TRP A 175 -5.01 13.72 27.14
N SER A 176 -6.17 13.40 27.73
CA SER A 176 -7.46 13.92 27.28
C SER A 176 -7.50 15.45 27.17
N ASP A 177 -6.66 16.15 27.95
CA ASP A 177 -6.62 17.62 27.97
C ASP A 177 -6.01 18.21 26.68
N VAL A 178 -5.23 17.43 25.93
CA VAL A 178 -4.52 17.87 24.73
C VAL A 178 -4.74 17.00 23.50
N MET A 179 -5.18 15.75 23.68
CA MET A 179 -5.43 14.86 22.57
C MET A 179 -6.70 15.30 21.82
N PRO A 180 -6.64 15.40 20.49
CA PRO A 180 -7.85 15.63 19.69
C PRO A 180 -8.78 14.43 19.72
N ALA A 181 -10.01 14.63 19.25
CA ALA A 181 -10.99 13.56 19.10
C ALA A 181 -10.40 12.41 18.26
N GLY A 182 -10.67 11.17 18.65
CA GLY A 182 -10.17 9.97 17.97
C GLY A 182 -8.83 9.43 18.49
N TYR A 183 -8.20 10.11 19.45
CA TYR A 183 -6.96 9.66 20.08
C TYR A 183 -7.17 9.21 21.53
N ASN A 184 -6.23 8.39 22.04
CA ASN A 184 -6.19 7.86 23.41
C ASN A 184 -7.56 7.26 23.85
N ARG A 185 -8.16 6.43 22.99
CA ARG A 185 -9.52 5.89 23.16
C ARG A 185 -9.63 4.42 22.77
N PRO A 186 -10.73 3.74 23.15
CA PRO A 186 -11.63 4.13 24.25
C PRO A 186 -10.97 3.87 25.60
N LEU A 187 -11.26 4.71 26.57
CA LEU A 187 -10.81 4.52 27.96
C LEU A 187 -11.78 3.64 28.78
N SER A 188 -13.02 3.53 28.32
CA SER A 188 -14.05 2.68 28.91
C SER A 188 -15.16 2.39 27.88
N GLU A 189 -16.08 1.48 28.21
CA GLU A 189 -17.25 1.17 27.37
C GLU A 189 -18.17 2.37 27.16
N ASN A 190 -18.14 3.36 28.05
CA ASN A 190 -18.93 4.57 27.97
C ASN A 190 -18.15 5.78 27.41
N ASP A 191 -17.01 5.54 26.76
CA ASP A 191 -16.21 6.59 26.15
C ASP A 191 -16.89 7.13 24.90
N ASN A 192 -17.37 8.38 24.98
CA ASN A 192 -18.04 9.09 23.90
C ASN A 192 -17.15 10.16 23.26
N SER A 193 -15.85 10.13 23.47
CA SER A 193 -14.90 11.09 22.91
C SER A 193 -14.72 10.98 21.39
N TRP A 194 -15.21 9.90 20.80
CA TRP A 194 -15.20 9.59 19.37
C TRP A 194 -16.43 8.83 18.92
N SER A 195 -16.83 9.03 17.67
CA SER A 195 -17.82 8.20 17.00
C SER A 195 -17.30 7.70 15.66
N PRO A 196 -17.31 6.38 15.39
CA PRO A 196 -16.87 5.81 14.12
C PRO A 196 -17.85 6.08 12.96
N THR A 197 -19.00 6.72 13.22
CA THR A 197 -20.06 6.96 12.22
C THR A 197 -20.52 8.39 12.12
N ASP A 198 -20.22 9.23 13.12
CA ASP A 198 -20.64 10.64 13.14
C ASP A 198 -19.55 11.53 12.53
N SER A 199 -19.85 12.08 11.35
CA SER A 199 -18.96 12.97 10.63
C SER A 199 -18.64 14.29 11.36
N SER A 200 -19.39 14.67 12.39
CA SER A 200 -19.11 15.87 13.19
C SER A 200 -17.81 15.76 14.01
N PHE A 201 -17.35 14.53 14.29
CA PHE A 201 -16.04 14.28 14.91
C PHE A 201 -14.84 14.45 13.96
N GLY A 202 -15.06 14.73 12.68
CA GLY A 202 -14.03 14.80 11.68
C GLY A 202 -13.92 13.48 10.89
N GLY A 203 -12.72 13.12 10.44
CA GLY A 203 -12.49 11.93 9.63
C GLY A 203 -12.62 12.20 8.13
N PHE A 204 -12.83 11.15 7.33
CA PHE A 204 -12.77 11.21 5.87
C PHE A 204 -14.12 11.57 5.22
N TRP A 205 -14.78 12.63 5.71
CA TRP A 205 -16.05 13.12 5.18
C TRP A 205 -15.93 14.52 4.58
N GLU A 206 -16.63 14.76 3.50
CA GLU A 206 -16.74 16.07 2.88
C GLU A 206 -18.13 16.26 2.27
N GLY A 207 -18.85 17.31 2.70
CA GLY A 207 -20.20 17.54 2.23
C GLY A 207 -21.19 16.39 2.53
N GLY A 208 -20.93 15.60 3.57
CA GLY A 208 -21.72 14.43 3.92
C GLY A 208 -21.40 13.15 3.12
N ILE A 209 -20.38 13.20 2.25
CA ILE A 209 -19.94 12.06 1.43
C ILE A 209 -18.57 11.60 1.94
N HIS A 210 -18.39 10.29 2.10
CA HIS A 210 -17.11 9.73 2.50
C HIS A 210 -16.08 9.79 1.36
N TRP A 211 -14.82 10.06 1.67
CA TRP A 211 -13.76 10.20 0.65
C TRP A 211 -13.61 8.96 -0.24
N SER A 212 -13.84 7.76 0.28
CA SER A 212 -13.82 6.55 -0.57
C SER A 212 -14.91 6.58 -1.64
N GLU A 213 -16.08 7.16 -1.34
CA GLU A 213 -17.16 7.34 -2.33
C GLU A 213 -16.81 8.41 -3.38
N VAL A 214 -16.12 9.48 -2.95
CA VAL A 214 -15.63 10.52 -3.88
C VAL A 214 -14.64 9.91 -4.88
N ILE A 215 -13.71 9.08 -4.41
CA ILE A 215 -12.73 8.39 -5.28
C ILE A 215 -13.45 7.48 -6.28
N ALA A 216 -14.46 6.72 -5.83
CA ALA A 216 -15.24 5.88 -6.74
C ALA A 216 -15.96 6.73 -7.80
N ASN A 217 -16.61 7.83 -7.41
CA ASN A 217 -17.30 8.71 -8.34
C ASN A 217 -16.34 9.35 -9.37
N ASP A 218 -15.16 9.78 -8.93
CA ASP A 218 -14.12 10.29 -9.84
C ASP A 218 -13.67 9.22 -10.83
N ALA A 219 -13.43 7.99 -10.35
CA ALA A 219 -13.02 6.87 -11.19
C ALA A 219 -14.05 6.55 -12.27
N LEU A 220 -15.36 6.59 -11.93
CA LEU A 220 -16.45 6.41 -12.91
C LEU A 220 -16.39 7.51 -13.97
N GLY A 221 -16.19 8.77 -13.57
CA GLY A 221 -16.03 9.92 -14.47
C GLY A 221 -14.79 9.82 -15.37
N PHE A 222 -13.67 9.32 -14.82
CA PHE A 222 -12.46 9.06 -15.62
C PHE A 222 -12.68 7.97 -16.67
N MET A 223 -13.39 6.88 -16.31
CA MET A 223 -13.76 5.83 -17.26
C MET A 223 -14.64 6.36 -18.40
N ASP A 224 -15.62 7.23 -18.09
CA ASP A 224 -16.46 7.86 -19.10
C ASP A 224 -15.65 8.81 -20.03
N SER A 225 -14.61 9.43 -19.50
CA SER A 225 -13.69 10.26 -20.29
C SER A 225 -12.76 9.41 -21.15
N ALA A 226 -12.20 8.33 -20.59
CA ALA A 226 -11.32 7.40 -21.29
C ALA A 226 -12.02 6.68 -22.45
N GLN A 227 -13.32 6.38 -22.34
CA GLN A 227 -14.11 5.80 -23.45
C GLN A 227 -14.19 6.71 -24.68
N LYS A 228 -14.00 8.01 -24.53
CA LYS A 228 -14.02 9.00 -25.62
C LYS A 228 -12.64 9.22 -26.24
N SER A 229 -11.59 8.71 -25.60
CA SER A 229 -10.21 8.81 -26.06
C SER A 229 -9.82 7.62 -26.93
N SER A 230 -8.89 7.84 -27.85
CA SER A 230 -8.24 6.77 -28.62
C SER A 230 -6.95 6.26 -27.94
N HIS A 231 -6.54 6.89 -26.84
CA HIS A 231 -5.36 6.51 -26.08
C HIS A 231 -5.70 5.48 -25.01
N PRO A 232 -4.78 4.59 -24.64
CA PRO A 232 -4.93 3.77 -23.43
C PRO A 232 -4.87 4.67 -22.20
N PHE A 233 -5.50 4.23 -21.12
CA PHE A 233 -5.44 4.98 -19.86
C PHE A 233 -4.51 4.35 -18.82
N PHE A 234 -3.93 5.20 -17.99
CA PHE A 234 -3.32 4.87 -16.71
C PHE A 234 -4.07 5.62 -15.61
N MET A 235 -4.84 4.90 -14.79
CA MET A 235 -5.61 5.45 -13.68
C MET A 235 -4.98 5.07 -12.35
N TYR A 236 -4.61 6.07 -11.54
CA TYR A 236 -4.07 5.92 -10.19
C TYR A 236 -5.14 6.33 -9.18
N LEU A 237 -5.82 5.34 -8.59
CA LEU A 237 -6.92 5.55 -7.66
C LEU A 237 -6.44 5.26 -6.24
N ALA A 238 -6.20 6.30 -5.45
CA ALA A 238 -5.56 6.20 -4.14
C ALA A 238 -6.54 6.47 -3.00
N PHE A 239 -7.03 5.41 -2.38
CA PHE A 239 -7.88 5.48 -1.21
C PHE A 239 -7.10 5.98 0.01
N ASN A 240 -7.74 6.80 0.88
CA ASN A 240 -7.24 7.08 2.20
C ASN A 240 -7.58 5.95 3.20
N ALA A 241 -8.61 5.16 2.90
CA ALA A 241 -8.99 4.00 3.68
C ALA A 241 -7.93 2.88 3.52
N PRO A 242 -7.68 2.11 4.61
CA PRO A 242 -8.25 2.20 5.96
C PRO A 242 -7.45 3.02 6.99
N HIS A 243 -6.70 4.06 6.60
CA HIS A 243 -5.98 4.96 7.50
C HIS A 243 -6.92 5.56 8.57
N ASP A 244 -6.40 5.89 9.75
CA ASP A 244 -7.12 6.66 10.77
C ASP A 244 -7.35 8.12 10.29
N HIS A 245 -8.39 8.84 10.76
CA HIS A 245 -9.39 8.35 11.73
C HIS A 245 -10.44 7.49 11.02
N ARG A 246 -10.57 6.27 11.49
CA ARG A 246 -11.41 5.26 10.84
C ARG A 246 -12.88 5.52 11.11
N GLN A 247 -13.56 6.02 10.09
CA GLN A 247 -15.02 6.19 10.10
C GLN A 247 -15.61 5.56 8.85
N SER A 248 -16.83 5.06 8.99
CA SER A 248 -17.60 4.49 7.89
C SER A 248 -19.09 4.64 8.15
N PRO A 249 -19.98 4.50 7.15
CA PRO A 249 -21.41 4.42 7.39
C PRO A 249 -21.78 3.31 8.38
N GLN A 250 -22.78 3.55 9.23
CA GLN A 250 -23.20 2.67 10.34
C GLN A 250 -23.32 1.19 9.93
N LYS A 251 -23.89 0.91 8.76
CA LYS A 251 -24.06 -0.47 8.26
C LYS A 251 -22.78 -1.31 8.25
N TYR A 252 -21.58 -0.69 8.10
CA TYR A 252 -20.32 -1.41 8.11
C TYR A 252 -19.82 -1.66 9.53
N ILE A 253 -20.02 -0.74 10.45
CA ILE A 253 -19.77 -0.95 11.88
C ILE A 253 -20.63 -2.12 12.40
N ASP A 254 -21.92 -2.16 12.02
CA ASP A 254 -22.86 -3.21 12.42
C ASP A 254 -22.47 -4.61 11.92
N MET A 255 -21.62 -4.70 10.89
CA MET A 255 -21.09 -5.98 10.40
C MET A 255 -20.11 -6.66 11.37
N TYR A 256 -19.55 -5.90 12.29
CA TYR A 256 -18.46 -6.33 13.18
C TYR A 256 -18.75 -6.01 14.65
N PRO A 257 -19.72 -6.68 15.29
CA PRO A 257 -20.00 -6.48 16.72
C PRO A 257 -18.75 -6.83 17.56
N LEU A 258 -18.45 -6.04 18.59
CA LEU A 258 -17.24 -6.14 19.39
C LEU A 258 -17.00 -7.56 20.02
N GLU A 259 -18.09 -8.23 20.33
CA GLU A 259 -18.07 -9.59 20.88
C GLU A 259 -17.58 -10.65 19.87
N SER A 260 -17.67 -10.35 18.56
CA SER A 260 -17.19 -11.25 17.50
C SER A 260 -15.73 -11.03 17.13
N ILE A 261 -15.08 -10.01 17.68
CA ILE A 261 -13.71 -9.65 17.37
C ILE A 261 -12.78 -10.24 18.42
N ASP A 262 -11.85 -11.08 17.96
CA ASP A 262 -10.75 -11.56 18.78
C ASP A 262 -9.58 -10.56 18.73
N ILE A 263 -8.85 -10.43 19.82
CA ILE A 263 -7.58 -9.70 19.84
C ILE A 263 -6.50 -10.57 19.18
N PRO A 264 -5.49 -9.97 18.55
CA PRO A 264 -4.39 -10.74 17.94
C PRO A 264 -3.70 -11.66 18.96
N GLU A 265 -3.33 -12.87 18.54
CA GLU A 265 -2.68 -13.85 19.41
C GLU A 265 -1.36 -13.34 19.98
N ASN A 266 -0.61 -12.56 19.19
CA ASN A 266 0.64 -11.91 19.59
C ASN A 266 0.44 -10.54 20.27
N TRP A 267 -0.77 -10.25 20.77
CA TRP A 267 -1.05 -9.01 21.48
C TRP A 267 -0.26 -8.90 22.78
N LEU A 268 0.19 -7.69 23.08
CA LEU A 268 0.84 -7.29 24.33
C LEU A 268 0.16 -6.02 24.88
N GLU A 269 0.18 -5.83 26.19
CA GLU A 269 -0.21 -4.56 26.80
C GLU A 269 0.74 -3.42 26.43
N GLU A 270 2.05 -3.73 26.34
CA GLU A 270 3.09 -2.81 25.85
C GLU A 270 4.19 -3.58 25.15
N TYR A 271 4.68 -3.04 24.04
CA TYR A 271 5.86 -3.58 23.37
C TYR A 271 7.13 -3.24 24.17
N PRO A 272 7.99 -4.22 24.52
CA PRO A 272 9.12 -4.00 25.42
C PRO A 272 10.12 -2.94 24.94
N TYR A 273 10.28 -2.77 23.64
CA TYR A 273 11.24 -1.86 23.02
C TYR A 273 10.59 -0.62 22.39
N LYS A 274 9.30 -0.34 22.66
CA LYS A 274 8.53 0.73 21.99
C LYS A 274 9.26 2.08 21.92
N ASP A 275 9.88 2.49 23.04
CA ASP A 275 10.57 3.78 23.11
C ASP A 275 11.87 3.80 22.28
N SER A 276 12.56 2.66 22.20
CA SER A 276 13.83 2.53 21.48
C SER A 276 13.65 2.37 19.97
N ILE A 277 12.49 1.89 19.53
CA ILE A 277 12.17 1.67 18.12
C ILE A 277 11.39 2.84 17.50
N GLY A 278 11.17 3.93 18.24
CA GLY A 278 10.43 5.09 17.77
C GLY A 278 8.91 4.95 17.84
N CYS A 279 8.36 3.97 18.58
CA CYS A 279 6.93 3.70 18.77
C CYS A 279 6.45 4.10 20.18
N SER A 280 7.01 5.18 20.73
CA SER A 280 6.62 5.70 22.04
C SER A 280 5.20 6.26 22.03
N PRO A 281 4.59 6.49 23.20
CA PRO A 281 3.29 7.14 23.31
C PRO A 281 3.19 8.51 22.64
N SER A 282 4.30 9.18 22.37
CA SER A 282 4.34 10.46 21.66
C SER A 282 4.25 10.31 20.12
N LEU A 283 4.41 9.10 19.59
CA LEU A 283 4.16 8.86 18.17
C LEU A 283 2.65 8.91 17.91
N ARG A 284 2.22 9.71 16.93
CA ARG A 284 0.82 9.95 16.61
C ARG A 284 0.01 8.65 16.47
N ASP A 285 0.52 7.71 15.71
CA ASP A 285 -0.19 6.46 15.44
C ASP A 285 -0.34 5.61 16.72
N GLU A 286 0.67 5.58 17.57
CA GLU A 286 0.63 4.90 18.85
C GLU A 286 -0.29 5.59 19.86
N ALA A 287 -0.46 6.91 19.74
CA ALA A 287 -1.35 7.70 20.60
C ALA A 287 -2.85 7.47 20.32
N LEU A 288 -3.23 6.72 19.27
CA LEU A 288 -4.63 6.40 18.96
C LEU A 288 -5.31 5.59 20.07
N ALA A 289 -4.59 4.64 20.67
CA ALA A 289 -5.10 3.82 21.77
C ALA A 289 -4.36 4.13 23.09
N PRO A 290 -5.01 3.91 24.26
CA PRO A 290 -4.39 4.15 25.57
C PRO A 290 -3.19 3.23 25.82
N PHE A 291 -2.27 3.67 26.69
CA PHE A 291 -1.22 2.87 27.28
C PHE A 291 -1.47 2.66 28.78
N PRO A 292 -1.29 1.46 29.33
CA PRO A 292 -1.13 0.19 28.60
C PRO A 292 -2.31 -0.10 27.68
N ARG A 293 -2.10 -0.91 26.63
CA ARG A 293 -3.18 -1.32 25.71
C ARG A 293 -4.22 -2.13 26.45
N THR A 294 -5.49 -1.85 26.19
CA THR A 294 -6.61 -2.63 26.73
C THR A 294 -7.26 -3.47 25.64
N SER A 295 -7.81 -4.62 26.01
CA SER A 295 -8.57 -5.48 25.08
C SER A 295 -9.73 -4.70 24.42
N LEU A 296 -10.44 -3.85 25.22
CA LEU A 296 -11.51 -3.00 24.69
C LEU A 296 -11.00 -2.05 23.59
N ALA A 297 -9.88 -1.37 23.83
CA ALA A 297 -9.31 -0.44 22.85
C ALA A 297 -8.92 -1.16 21.57
N ILE A 298 -8.24 -2.31 21.68
CA ILE A 298 -7.84 -3.09 20.50
C ILE A 298 -9.06 -3.56 19.71
N LYS A 299 -10.07 -4.15 20.35
CA LYS A 299 -11.29 -4.60 19.68
C LYS A 299 -12.02 -3.44 18.98
N THR A 300 -12.09 -2.27 19.61
CA THR A 300 -12.71 -1.08 19.03
C THR A 300 -11.96 -0.61 17.78
N HIS A 301 -10.63 -0.53 17.84
CA HIS A 301 -9.82 -0.15 16.69
C HIS A 301 -9.89 -1.17 15.55
N LEU A 302 -9.98 -2.48 15.87
CA LEU A 302 -10.17 -3.55 14.88
C LEU A 302 -11.56 -3.47 14.23
N GLN A 303 -12.62 -3.22 15.02
CA GLN A 303 -13.98 -3.01 14.50
C GLN A 303 -14.01 -1.91 13.44
N GLU A 304 -13.47 -0.76 13.77
CA GLU A 304 -13.41 0.39 12.88
C GLU A 304 -12.55 0.13 11.65
N TYR A 305 -11.44 -0.60 11.83
CA TYR A 305 -10.54 -1.01 10.75
C TYR A 305 -11.24 -1.95 9.75
N TYR A 306 -11.93 -2.97 10.25
CA TYR A 306 -12.68 -3.91 9.40
C TYR A 306 -13.86 -3.23 8.69
N ALA A 307 -14.54 -2.34 9.39
CA ALA A 307 -15.67 -1.61 8.84
C ALA A 307 -15.26 -0.68 7.68
N ILE A 308 -14.21 0.10 7.83
CA ILE A 308 -13.74 0.99 6.76
C ILE A 308 -13.13 0.22 5.58
N ILE A 309 -12.52 -0.95 5.80
CA ILE A 309 -12.06 -1.86 4.74
C ILE A 309 -13.25 -2.35 3.91
N SER A 310 -14.31 -2.83 4.56
CA SER A 310 -15.52 -3.29 3.84
C SER A 310 -16.22 -2.16 3.10
N HIS A 311 -16.22 -0.96 3.65
CA HIS A 311 -16.72 0.21 2.94
C HIS A 311 -15.88 0.54 1.70
N MET A 312 -14.56 0.50 1.81
CA MET A 312 -13.64 0.69 0.68
C MET A 312 -13.86 -0.39 -0.39
N ASP A 313 -14.00 -1.65 0.02
CA ASP A 313 -14.28 -2.78 -0.88
C ASP A 313 -15.55 -2.57 -1.70
N ASP A 314 -16.64 -2.08 -1.09
CA ASP A 314 -17.87 -1.73 -1.80
C ASP A 314 -17.65 -0.63 -2.86
N GLN A 315 -16.79 0.35 -2.57
CA GLN A 315 -16.47 1.40 -3.54
C GLN A 315 -15.59 0.87 -4.68
N ILE A 316 -14.62 0.01 -4.38
CA ILE A 316 -13.86 -0.73 -5.40
C ILE A 316 -14.81 -1.57 -6.26
N GLY A 317 -15.82 -2.19 -5.66
CA GLY A 317 -16.85 -2.95 -6.37
C GLY A 317 -17.55 -2.14 -7.45
N LYS A 318 -17.94 -0.90 -7.19
CA LYS A 318 -18.57 0.01 -8.18
C LYS A 318 -17.64 0.30 -9.36
N ILE A 319 -16.35 0.51 -9.09
CA ILE A 319 -15.33 0.76 -10.11
C ILE A 319 -15.16 -0.48 -11.02
N LEU A 320 -15.02 -1.65 -10.40
CA LEU A 320 -14.86 -2.92 -11.12
C LEU A 320 -16.11 -3.30 -11.94
N GLU A 321 -17.29 -3.00 -11.42
CA GLU A 321 -18.55 -3.22 -12.15
C GLU A 321 -18.62 -2.33 -13.41
N LYS A 322 -18.34 -1.02 -13.26
CA LYS A 322 -18.28 -0.08 -14.39
C LYS A 322 -17.28 -0.51 -15.45
N LEU A 323 -16.07 -0.95 -15.03
CA LEU A 323 -15.07 -1.45 -15.96
C LEU A 323 -15.56 -2.70 -16.69
N SER A 324 -16.18 -3.64 -15.97
CA SER A 324 -16.60 -4.95 -16.50
C SER A 324 -17.63 -4.86 -17.63
N ILE A 325 -18.43 -3.80 -17.68
CA ILE A 325 -19.43 -3.57 -18.73
C ILE A 325 -18.94 -2.61 -19.82
N SER A 326 -17.68 -2.15 -19.74
CA SER A 326 -17.08 -1.26 -20.73
C SER A 326 -16.38 -2.04 -21.85
N GLU A 327 -16.15 -1.39 -22.99
CA GLU A 327 -15.35 -1.95 -24.08
C GLU A 327 -13.89 -2.22 -23.69
N ASN A 328 -13.42 -1.63 -22.58
CA ASN A 328 -12.06 -1.76 -22.06
C ASN A 328 -11.88 -2.96 -21.12
N ALA A 329 -12.95 -3.69 -20.77
CA ALA A 329 -12.92 -4.76 -19.77
C ALA A 329 -11.81 -5.80 -20.03
N GLU A 330 -11.75 -6.33 -21.25
CA GLU A 330 -10.80 -7.38 -21.64
C GLU A 330 -9.41 -6.85 -22.01
N ASN A 331 -9.23 -5.51 -22.04
CA ASN A 331 -7.97 -4.86 -22.40
C ASN A 331 -7.36 -4.05 -21.23
N THR A 332 -7.75 -4.36 -20.00
CA THR A 332 -7.29 -3.62 -18.81
C THR A 332 -6.57 -4.54 -17.84
N TYR A 333 -5.35 -4.15 -17.45
CA TYR A 333 -4.69 -4.70 -16.27
C TYR A 333 -5.14 -3.94 -15.04
N ILE A 334 -5.44 -4.68 -13.98
CA ILE A 334 -5.82 -4.14 -12.67
C ILE A 334 -4.75 -4.57 -11.68
N ILE A 335 -4.13 -3.61 -11.01
CA ILE A 335 -3.18 -3.84 -9.92
C ILE A 335 -3.80 -3.28 -8.64
N PHE A 336 -3.93 -4.12 -7.62
CA PHE A 336 -4.39 -3.74 -6.29
C PHE A 336 -3.27 -3.98 -5.28
N THR A 337 -2.94 -2.95 -4.49
CA THR A 337 -1.97 -3.04 -3.39
C THR A 337 -2.20 -1.94 -2.35
N ALA A 338 -1.37 -1.91 -1.30
CA ALA A 338 -1.36 -0.87 -0.27
C ALA A 338 0.04 -0.30 -0.10
N ASP A 339 0.15 0.90 0.50
CA ASP A 339 1.45 1.54 0.70
C ASP A 339 2.26 0.95 1.87
N HIS A 340 1.60 0.39 2.88
CA HIS A 340 2.14 -0.45 3.97
C HIS A 340 0.97 -1.09 4.73
N GLY A 341 1.29 -1.99 5.66
CA GLY A 341 0.34 -2.58 6.59
C GLY A 341 0.15 -1.74 7.86
N LEU A 342 -0.42 -2.35 8.91
CA LEU A 342 -0.75 -1.69 10.16
C LEU A 342 -0.82 -2.69 11.31
N SER A 343 -0.36 -2.32 12.52
CA SER A 343 -0.33 -3.23 13.66
C SER A 343 -1.70 -3.51 14.28
N VAL A 344 -2.49 -2.52 14.58
CA VAL A 344 -3.83 -2.58 15.22
C VAL A 344 -3.91 -3.62 16.34
N GLY A 345 -2.92 -3.61 17.26
CA GLY A 345 -2.87 -4.48 18.44
C GLY A 345 -1.78 -5.56 18.39
N HIS A 346 -1.27 -5.94 17.22
CA HIS A 346 -0.16 -6.88 17.11
C HIS A 346 1.06 -6.36 17.87
N HIS A 347 1.68 -7.23 18.69
CA HIS A 347 2.83 -6.92 19.56
C HIS A 347 2.61 -5.72 20.50
N GLY A 348 1.36 -5.30 20.77
CA GLY A 348 1.05 -4.13 21.59
C GLY A 348 1.24 -2.80 20.87
N LEU A 349 1.40 -2.82 19.55
CA LEU A 349 1.53 -1.65 18.68
C LEU A 349 0.21 -1.34 17.97
N ILE A 350 -0.01 -0.07 17.64
CA ILE A 350 -1.18 0.37 16.85
C ILE A 350 -0.74 0.82 15.46
N GLY A 351 0.40 1.49 15.39
CA GLY A 351 0.92 2.11 14.19
C GLY A 351 1.58 1.13 13.21
N LYS A 352 2.32 1.69 12.29
CA LYS A 352 2.98 1.04 11.15
C LYS A 352 4.50 1.12 11.21
N GLN A 353 5.03 1.81 12.21
CA GLN A 353 6.44 2.19 12.30
C GLN A 353 7.30 1.06 12.89
N ASN A 354 7.13 -0.15 12.38
CA ASN A 354 7.87 -1.33 12.85
C ASN A 354 8.15 -2.30 11.68
N MET A 355 9.04 -3.26 11.91
CA MET A 355 9.54 -4.19 10.88
C MET A 355 8.81 -5.54 10.87
N TYR A 356 7.74 -5.70 11.61
CA TYR A 356 6.92 -6.91 11.61
C TYR A 356 6.06 -7.04 10.35
N ASP A 357 5.69 -8.25 9.97
CA ASP A 357 4.93 -8.52 8.73
C ASP A 357 3.57 -7.81 8.70
N HIS A 358 2.86 -7.70 9.83
CA HIS A 358 1.59 -6.96 9.88
C HIS A 358 1.72 -5.49 9.42
N SER A 359 2.91 -4.89 9.51
CA SER A 359 3.20 -3.51 9.06
C SER A 359 3.95 -3.42 7.74
N MET A 360 4.87 -4.38 7.48
CA MET A 360 5.71 -4.36 6.29
C MET A 360 5.08 -5.06 5.09
N ARG A 361 4.27 -6.10 5.32
CA ARG A 361 3.67 -6.93 4.29
C ARG A 361 2.32 -6.39 3.87
N VAL A 362 2.14 -6.23 2.57
CA VAL A 362 0.93 -5.65 1.96
C VAL A 362 0.27 -6.63 1.01
N PRO A 363 -1.04 -6.52 0.75
CA PRO A 363 -1.65 -7.25 -0.34
C PRO A 363 -1.09 -6.78 -1.68
N PHE A 364 -0.88 -7.71 -2.61
CA PHE A 364 -0.54 -7.39 -3.99
C PHE A 364 -1.18 -8.39 -4.93
N THR A 365 -2.10 -7.90 -5.76
CA THR A 365 -2.78 -8.71 -6.77
C THR A 365 -2.76 -8.00 -8.11
N ILE A 366 -2.44 -8.75 -9.16
CA ILE A 366 -2.53 -8.29 -10.54
C ILE A 366 -3.45 -9.20 -11.34
N SER A 367 -4.38 -8.61 -12.09
CA SER A 367 -5.27 -9.32 -13.02
C SER A 367 -5.31 -8.60 -14.37
N GLY A 368 -5.65 -9.32 -15.44
CA GLY A 368 -5.72 -8.75 -16.79
C GLY A 368 -5.35 -9.75 -17.88
N PRO A 369 -5.16 -9.29 -19.11
CA PRO A 369 -4.84 -10.14 -20.24
C PRO A 369 -3.60 -11.01 -20.01
N GLY A 370 -3.78 -12.34 -20.14
CA GLY A 370 -2.67 -13.29 -19.99
C GLY A 370 -2.16 -13.51 -18.56
N ILE A 371 -2.79 -12.91 -17.54
CA ILE A 371 -2.46 -13.17 -16.13
C ILE A 371 -3.14 -14.48 -15.68
N PRO A 372 -2.39 -15.43 -15.09
CA PRO A 372 -2.97 -16.65 -14.51
C PRO A 372 -3.98 -16.33 -13.42
N GLN A 373 -5.15 -16.97 -13.46
CA GLN A 373 -6.23 -16.74 -12.51
C GLN A 373 -6.09 -17.64 -11.29
N GLY A 374 -6.38 -17.09 -10.11
CA GLY A 374 -6.35 -17.79 -8.82
C GLY A 374 -4.95 -18.31 -8.44
N LYS A 375 -3.90 -17.80 -9.06
CA LYS A 375 -2.52 -18.15 -8.72
C LYS A 375 -2.08 -17.37 -7.49
N VAL A 376 -1.49 -18.08 -6.53
CA VAL A 376 -0.73 -17.46 -5.43
C VAL A 376 0.76 -17.70 -5.70
N SER A 377 1.52 -16.61 -5.83
CA SER A 377 2.97 -16.66 -5.98
C SER A 377 3.62 -16.46 -4.59
N PRO A 378 4.53 -17.36 -4.16
CA PRO A 378 5.30 -17.18 -2.94
C PRO A 378 6.52 -16.26 -3.13
N SER A 379 6.74 -15.73 -4.33
CA SER A 379 7.88 -14.85 -4.61
C SER A 379 7.83 -13.62 -3.72
N GLU A 380 8.98 -13.28 -3.15
CA GLU A 380 9.17 -12.06 -2.37
C GLU A 380 9.34 -10.86 -3.30
N ILE A 381 8.51 -9.84 -3.15
CA ILE A 381 8.48 -8.66 -4.01
C ILE A 381 8.40 -7.38 -3.18
N TYR A 382 8.71 -6.25 -3.79
CA TYR A 382 8.30 -4.95 -3.27
C TYR A 382 7.01 -4.47 -3.96
N LEU A 383 6.14 -3.78 -3.23
CA LEU A 383 4.94 -3.18 -3.81
C LEU A 383 5.26 -2.23 -4.97
N GLN A 384 6.43 -1.62 -4.93
CA GLN A 384 6.93 -0.69 -5.95
C GLN A 384 7.29 -1.38 -7.28
N ASP A 385 7.40 -2.70 -7.32
CA ASP A 385 7.52 -3.49 -8.55
C ASP A 385 6.33 -3.26 -9.50
N ALA A 386 5.21 -2.74 -8.98
CA ALA A 386 4.04 -2.31 -9.75
C ALA A 386 4.39 -1.31 -10.86
N MET A 387 5.28 -0.34 -10.59
CA MET A 387 5.72 0.63 -11.59
C MET A 387 6.46 -0.04 -12.74
N ALA A 388 7.50 -0.83 -12.46
CA ALA A 388 8.29 -1.52 -13.47
C ALA A 388 7.43 -2.51 -14.28
N THR A 389 6.50 -3.21 -13.61
CA THR A 389 5.53 -4.11 -14.25
C THR A 389 4.61 -3.36 -15.22
N SER A 390 4.11 -2.21 -14.80
CA SER A 390 3.24 -1.38 -15.64
C SER A 390 3.97 -0.83 -16.88
N LEU A 391 5.23 -0.45 -16.72
CA LEU A 391 6.06 0.00 -17.86
C LEU A 391 6.27 -1.12 -18.87
N GLU A 392 6.56 -2.35 -18.43
CA GLU A 392 6.67 -3.50 -19.33
C GLU A 392 5.35 -3.78 -20.06
N ILE A 393 4.21 -3.74 -19.35
CA ILE A 393 2.87 -3.89 -19.95
C ILE A 393 2.62 -2.80 -21.02
N ALA A 394 3.09 -1.58 -20.76
CA ALA A 394 2.97 -0.46 -21.70
C ALA A 394 3.96 -0.53 -22.87
N GLY A 395 4.88 -1.50 -22.89
CA GLY A 395 5.95 -1.60 -23.89
C GLY A 395 7.01 -0.50 -23.75
N VAL A 396 7.18 0.02 -22.54
CA VAL A 396 8.21 1.03 -22.21
C VAL A 396 9.43 0.32 -21.66
N GLU A 397 10.59 0.58 -22.23
CA GLU A 397 11.85 0.12 -21.68
C GLU A 397 12.07 0.75 -20.30
N LYS A 398 12.39 -0.09 -19.32
CA LYS A 398 12.61 0.36 -17.95
C LYS A 398 13.86 1.25 -17.88
N PRO A 399 13.74 2.54 -17.50
CA PRO A 399 14.90 3.40 -17.31
C PRO A 399 15.87 2.89 -16.23
N ASP A 400 17.17 3.11 -16.41
CA ASP A 400 18.23 2.66 -15.48
C ASP A 400 18.09 3.21 -14.06
N PHE A 401 17.40 4.34 -13.90
CA PHE A 401 17.18 4.93 -12.58
C PHE A 401 16.13 4.19 -11.74
N ILE A 402 15.37 3.25 -12.32
CA ILE A 402 14.36 2.46 -11.61
C ILE A 402 15.03 1.24 -10.99
N ASP A 403 14.98 1.14 -9.66
CA ASP A 403 15.59 0.06 -8.89
C ASP A 403 14.71 -1.20 -8.85
N PHE A 404 13.39 -1.04 -8.99
CA PHE A 404 12.42 -2.11 -8.88
C PHE A 404 12.31 -2.93 -10.17
N LYS A 405 11.74 -4.14 -10.07
CA LYS A 405 11.74 -5.15 -11.13
C LYS A 405 10.34 -5.40 -11.65
N SER A 406 10.20 -5.71 -12.94
CA SER A 406 8.92 -6.17 -13.47
C SER A 406 8.61 -7.58 -13.00
N LEU A 407 7.34 -7.82 -12.67
CA LEU A 407 6.81 -9.11 -12.24
C LEU A 407 6.38 -10.01 -13.43
N MET A 408 6.43 -9.52 -14.66
CA MET A 408 5.89 -10.23 -15.82
C MET A 408 6.59 -11.56 -16.10
N ASN A 409 7.89 -11.69 -15.82
CA ASN A 409 8.60 -12.95 -15.98
C ASN A 409 8.19 -13.98 -14.93
N ASP A 410 8.01 -13.58 -13.67
CA ASP A 410 7.51 -14.43 -12.59
C ASP A 410 6.07 -14.88 -12.88
N ILE A 411 5.21 -13.97 -13.34
CA ILE A 411 3.82 -14.26 -13.71
C ILE A 411 3.75 -15.30 -14.82
N LYS A 412 4.59 -15.16 -15.85
CA LYS A 412 4.68 -16.09 -16.99
C LYS A 412 5.40 -17.42 -16.66
N GLY A 413 5.95 -17.55 -15.45
CA GLY A 413 6.72 -18.73 -15.04
C GLY A 413 8.06 -18.89 -15.78
N ILE A 414 8.61 -17.81 -16.33
CA ILE A 414 9.90 -17.79 -17.04
C ILE A 414 11.04 -17.71 -16.02
N ASP A 415 10.83 -16.99 -14.93
CA ASP A 415 11.79 -16.83 -13.86
C ASP A 415 11.46 -17.81 -12.73
N ASN A 416 12.26 -18.88 -12.65
CA ASN A 416 12.13 -19.88 -11.56
C ASN A 416 12.97 -19.51 -10.33
N GLN A 417 13.41 -18.25 -10.24
CA GLN A 417 14.27 -17.84 -9.14
C GLN A 417 13.44 -17.62 -7.86
N ALA A 418 13.36 -18.67 -7.08
CA ALA A 418 12.90 -18.61 -5.68
C ALA A 418 13.83 -17.77 -4.78
N SER A 419 15.00 -17.38 -5.26
CA SER A 419 15.97 -16.55 -4.55
C SER A 419 16.08 -15.18 -5.20
N ARG A 420 15.26 -14.24 -4.78
CA ARG A 420 15.49 -12.81 -5.02
C ARG A 420 16.56 -12.28 -4.06
N ASP A 421 17.07 -11.09 -4.39
CA ASP A 421 17.78 -10.26 -3.42
C ASP A 421 16.97 -10.19 -2.13
N PRO A 422 17.61 -10.08 -0.96
CA PRO A 422 16.89 -10.04 0.31
C PRO A 422 15.89 -8.88 0.35
N ILE A 423 14.78 -9.08 1.04
CA ILE A 423 13.89 -7.98 1.40
C ILE A 423 14.50 -7.19 2.54
N LEU A 424 14.67 -5.89 2.33
CA LEU A 424 15.24 -4.96 3.30
C LEU A 424 14.17 -4.01 3.83
N GLY A 425 14.25 -3.68 5.10
CA GLY A 425 13.35 -2.73 5.75
C GLY A 425 14.12 -1.69 6.57
N TYR A 426 13.62 -0.46 6.54
CA TYR A 426 14.27 0.70 7.16
C TYR A 426 13.23 1.57 7.88
N TYR A 427 13.50 1.97 9.10
CA TYR A 427 12.71 3.00 9.76
C TYR A 427 13.63 3.98 10.48
N THR A 428 13.68 5.22 9.99
CA THR A 428 14.54 6.29 10.52
C THR A 428 15.95 5.78 10.84
N ASN A 429 16.51 6.13 12.02
CA ASN A 429 17.72 5.52 12.58
C ASN A 429 17.41 4.47 13.67
N ASP A 430 16.16 4.01 13.75
CA ASP A 430 15.66 3.23 14.88
C ASP A 430 15.56 1.74 14.59
N GLN A 431 15.35 1.36 13.32
CA GLN A 431 15.15 -0.03 12.96
C GLN A 431 15.74 -0.35 11.58
N ARG A 432 16.30 -1.55 11.45
CA ARG A 432 16.70 -2.16 10.18
C ARG A 432 16.19 -3.59 10.16
N MET A 433 15.90 -4.10 8.97
CA MET A 433 15.44 -5.47 8.78
C MET A 433 16.01 -6.05 7.49
N ILE A 434 16.33 -7.33 7.55
CA ILE A 434 16.61 -8.17 6.39
C ILE A 434 15.78 -9.45 6.49
N ARG A 435 15.12 -9.82 5.38
CA ARG A 435 14.44 -11.10 5.22
C ARG A 435 15.11 -11.89 4.11
N LYS A 436 15.46 -13.13 4.38
CA LYS A 436 16.12 -14.04 3.43
C LYS A 436 15.90 -15.49 3.84
N ASN A 437 15.63 -16.36 2.87
CA ASN A 437 15.50 -17.82 3.08
C ASN A 437 14.51 -18.20 4.20
N GLY A 438 13.37 -17.52 4.29
CA GLY A 438 12.36 -17.74 5.32
C GLY A 438 12.66 -17.08 6.68
N PHE A 439 13.91 -16.66 6.93
CA PHE A 439 14.28 -15.94 8.15
C PHE A 439 14.10 -14.43 7.98
N LYS A 440 13.73 -13.78 9.10
CA LYS A 440 13.72 -12.33 9.24
C LYS A 440 14.57 -11.93 10.43
N LEU A 441 15.58 -11.08 10.19
CA LEU A 441 16.40 -10.45 11.22
C LEU A 441 16.01 -8.98 11.35
N ILE A 442 15.61 -8.55 12.55
CA ILE A 442 15.33 -7.17 12.89
C ILE A 442 16.43 -6.66 13.83
N VAL A 443 16.95 -5.47 13.54
CA VAL A 443 18.02 -4.80 14.30
C VAL A 443 17.48 -3.50 14.89
N TYR A 444 17.69 -3.32 16.20
CA TYR A 444 17.35 -2.11 16.94
C TYR A 444 18.62 -1.36 17.38
N PRO A 445 19.10 -0.39 16.62
CA PRO A 445 20.40 0.27 16.87
C PRO A 445 20.48 1.03 18.20
N ARG A 446 19.36 1.62 18.67
CA ARG A 446 19.37 2.40 19.94
C ARG A 446 19.52 1.54 21.20
N VAL A 447 19.18 0.28 21.12
CA VAL A 447 19.35 -0.71 22.19
C VAL A 447 19.97 -1.95 21.56
N PRO A 448 21.28 -2.06 21.40
CA PRO A 448 21.89 -3.10 20.58
C PRO A 448 21.20 -4.46 20.73
N LYS A 449 20.10 -4.64 19.99
CA LYS A 449 19.21 -5.80 20.11
C LYS A 449 18.89 -6.34 18.73
N LEU A 450 19.02 -7.67 18.61
CA LEU A 450 18.55 -8.42 17.46
C LEU A 450 17.26 -9.16 17.81
N ARG A 451 16.41 -9.36 16.81
CA ARG A 451 15.28 -10.29 16.84
C ARG A 451 15.36 -11.15 15.58
N LEU A 452 15.30 -12.46 15.71
CA LEU A 452 15.32 -13.41 14.61
C LEU A 452 14.04 -14.25 14.62
N PHE A 453 13.38 -14.36 13.47
CA PHE A 453 12.17 -15.16 13.29
C PHE A 453 12.30 -16.07 12.06
N LEU A 454 11.76 -17.28 12.13
CA LEU A 454 11.55 -18.17 10.99
C LEU A 454 10.08 -18.03 10.57
N ILE A 455 9.83 -17.15 9.60
CA ILE A 455 8.47 -16.65 9.26
C ILE A 455 7.54 -17.75 8.78
N ASP A 456 8.06 -18.73 8.05
CA ASP A 456 7.25 -19.83 7.51
C ASP A 456 6.64 -20.70 8.61
N ASP A 457 7.31 -20.83 9.75
CA ASP A 457 6.86 -21.60 10.93
C ASP A 457 6.22 -20.70 12.00
N ASP A 458 6.56 -19.41 12.02
CA ASP A 458 6.09 -18.42 12.99
C ASP A 458 5.59 -17.13 12.29
N PRO A 459 4.48 -17.19 11.54
CA PRO A 459 3.96 -16.05 10.80
C PRO A 459 3.51 -14.87 11.68
N LEU A 460 3.32 -15.08 12.98
CA LEU A 460 2.99 -14.02 13.93
C LEU A 460 4.21 -13.44 14.65
N GLU A 461 5.42 -13.94 14.33
CA GLU A 461 6.70 -13.44 14.83
C GLU A 461 6.76 -13.41 16.38
N MET A 462 6.27 -14.47 17.01
CA MET A 462 6.18 -14.61 18.48
C MET A 462 7.42 -15.26 19.09
N ASN A 463 8.12 -16.12 18.33
CA ASN A 463 9.24 -16.92 18.80
C ASN A 463 10.58 -16.32 18.36
N ASP A 464 11.21 -15.53 19.23
CA ASP A 464 12.49 -14.88 18.97
C ASP A 464 13.68 -15.85 19.13
N LEU A 465 14.23 -16.31 18.03
CA LEU A 465 15.34 -17.23 17.94
C LEU A 465 16.72 -16.57 18.14
N SER A 466 16.78 -15.26 18.38
CA SER A 466 18.04 -14.50 18.43
C SER A 466 19.01 -14.91 19.53
N ASN A 467 18.54 -15.62 20.57
CA ASN A 467 19.38 -16.10 21.68
C ASN A 467 19.74 -17.59 21.57
N GLU A 468 19.32 -18.27 20.52
CA GLU A 468 19.55 -19.69 20.33
C GLU A 468 20.88 -19.94 19.61
N LYS A 469 21.77 -20.72 20.24
CA LYS A 469 23.13 -20.98 19.72
C LYS A 469 23.15 -21.60 18.31
N GLU A 470 22.14 -22.40 17.99
CA GLU A 470 22.03 -23.04 16.67
C GLU A 470 21.83 -22.03 15.53
N HIS A 471 21.34 -20.82 15.84
CA HIS A 471 21.07 -19.76 14.89
C HIS A 471 22.17 -18.70 14.79
N GLU A 472 23.24 -18.77 15.58
CA GLU A 472 24.36 -17.80 15.57
C GLU A 472 24.98 -17.61 14.18
N SER A 473 25.12 -18.69 13.39
CA SER A 473 25.69 -18.61 12.03
C SER A 473 24.77 -17.87 11.06
N ILE A 474 23.47 -18.07 11.16
CA ILE A 474 22.43 -17.41 10.34
C ILE A 474 22.37 -15.92 10.69
N ILE A 475 22.35 -15.60 11.98
CA ILE A 475 22.36 -14.21 12.48
C ILE A 475 23.57 -13.47 11.91
N LYS A 476 24.76 -14.09 12.00
CA LYS A 476 25.99 -13.49 11.50
C LYS A 476 25.96 -13.25 9.98
N GLU A 477 25.50 -14.23 9.21
CA GLU A 477 25.39 -14.12 7.75
C GLU A 477 24.40 -12.99 7.38
N MET A 478 23.21 -12.98 7.99
CA MET A 478 22.18 -12.00 7.70
C MET A 478 22.59 -10.58 8.12
N LEU A 479 23.27 -10.45 9.26
CA LEU A 479 23.77 -9.15 9.72
C LEU A 479 24.86 -8.61 8.79
N ASP A 480 25.81 -9.45 8.38
CA ASP A 480 26.89 -9.08 7.44
C ASP A 480 26.29 -8.64 6.09
N GLU A 481 25.27 -9.35 5.59
CA GLU A 481 24.56 -9.00 4.36
C GLU A 481 23.73 -7.72 4.49
N LEU A 482 23.06 -7.51 5.64
CA LEU A 482 22.33 -6.27 5.93
C LEU A 482 23.29 -5.07 5.90
N ILE A 483 24.44 -5.16 6.57
CA ILE A 483 25.46 -4.09 6.61
C ILE A 483 25.98 -3.79 5.20
N LEU A 484 26.23 -4.82 4.39
CA LEU A 484 26.64 -4.64 3.00
C LEU A 484 25.56 -3.94 2.17
N SER A 485 24.33 -4.44 2.24
CA SER A 485 23.18 -3.89 1.52
C SER A 485 22.88 -2.43 1.93
N GLN A 486 23.00 -2.08 3.21
CA GLN A 486 22.85 -0.70 3.67
C GLN A 486 23.83 0.25 2.95
N LYS A 487 25.11 -0.17 2.84
CA LYS A 487 26.14 0.61 2.17
C LYS A 487 25.84 0.77 0.67
N GLU A 488 25.40 -0.27 0.00
CA GLU A 488 25.04 -0.25 -1.42
C GLU A 488 23.80 0.64 -1.67
N MET A 489 22.85 0.63 -0.74
CA MET A 489 21.64 1.44 -0.81
C MET A 489 21.88 2.92 -0.44
N GLY A 490 23.05 3.29 0.08
CA GLY A 490 23.37 4.65 0.51
C GLY A 490 22.76 5.02 1.88
N ASP A 491 22.51 4.05 2.74
CA ASP A 491 22.08 4.28 4.12
C ASP A 491 23.25 4.87 4.94
N ASN A 492 22.99 5.99 5.61
CA ASN A 492 24.00 6.66 6.41
C ASN A 492 24.14 6.10 7.83
N LEU A 493 23.26 5.20 8.25
CA LEU A 493 23.36 4.56 9.55
C LEU A 493 24.43 3.46 9.51
N ILE A 494 25.42 3.57 10.34
CA ILE A 494 26.48 2.58 10.49
C ILE A 494 26.07 1.60 11.59
N LEU A 495 25.87 0.33 11.24
CA LEU A 495 25.75 -0.76 12.18
C LEU A 495 27.15 -1.34 12.44
N ASP A 496 27.59 -1.35 13.69
CA ASP A 496 28.81 -2.07 14.07
C ASP A 496 28.44 -3.49 14.48
N ARG A 497 28.98 -4.45 13.75
CA ARG A 497 28.74 -5.87 14.03
C ARG A 497 29.09 -6.26 15.47
N LEU A 498 30.13 -5.63 16.07
CA LEU A 498 30.58 -5.93 17.42
C LEU A 498 29.56 -5.55 18.50
N ASP A 499 28.60 -4.68 18.18
CA ASP A 499 27.52 -4.32 19.10
C ASP A 499 26.49 -5.45 19.24
N TYR A 500 26.49 -6.45 18.34
CA TYR A 500 25.42 -7.46 18.25
C TYR A 500 25.92 -8.91 18.36
N LEU A 501 27.19 -9.18 18.19
CA LEU A 501 27.83 -10.49 18.20
C LEU A 501 28.98 -10.56 19.23
#